data_c80182ecb3f245d84d126b0d462947da
#
_entry.id   c80182ecb3f245d84d126b0d462947da
#
_cell.length_a   1.000
_cell.length_b   1.000
_cell.length_c   1.000
_cell.angle_alpha   90.00
_cell.angle_beta   90.00
_cell.angle_gamma   90.00
#
_symmetry.space_group_name_H-M   'P 1'
#
loop_
_entity.id
_entity.type
_entity.pdbx_description
1 polymer ?
#
loop_
_entity_poly.entity_id
_entity_poly.type
_entity_poly.pdbx_seq_one_letter_code
_entity_poly.pdbx_strand_id
1 'polypeptide(L)'
;MGEDWPVHIIVVGAGEVGSYVAERLSSQGHHVALIESDPVRFREIQEGLDVLTIHGSGTDPETLREAGVAQADLLVAVTPYDETNILSALLARGLGVSKTVVRVESRGLRHDDVDALFDGADDHLVIDPDEEVAHAVLRLMEYPGAMEVNQMAGGEVEVLTARLPGHAPLVGVSLKALGAELEPDWDFIVGSITRREGDAAEEVTIIPRGDWILREGDLLTVICKRRALHDVTARMGLAHDMPNRALLLGGGRTGQMLAESLIQRGIDVAIIEKKQERAEELSELLGRALVYRGDITDATILEEAGVASQDVVIALTGADDANVLACLYAKAAGKRYRRSGEASGPETIAVVHRLQLLDLLETHEVDATLSPRTATANSVLRFVRGEGETVAAVATFLHGDAEVLEFAVAEGCRCDGRMIADLGLHEDVIIAAIVRDGKPQIGRGRSTLRARDHVIAVTRPESAPLLSSLFE
;
A
#
# COMPACT_ATOMS: atom_id res chain seq x y z
N MET A 1 -5.23 28.91 11.96
CA MET A 1 -3.80 29.21 11.77
C MET A 1 -3.28 27.92 11.22
N GLY A 2 -3.05 27.82 9.90
CA GLY A 2 -2.53 26.60 9.28
C GLY A 2 -1.16 26.29 9.85
N GLU A 3 -0.94 25.06 10.29
CA GLU A 3 0.37 24.63 10.72
C GLU A 3 1.30 24.60 9.50
N ASP A 4 2.44 25.26 9.64
CA ASP A 4 3.41 25.44 8.58
C ASP A 4 4.00 24.07 8.17
N TRP A 5 3.88 23.71 6.91
CA TRP A 5 4.72 22.69 6.26
C TRP A 5 6.14 23.26 6.08
N PRO A 6 7.22 22.59 6.52
CA PRO A 6 7.38 21.18 6.87
C PRO A 6 7.12 20.83 8.34
N VAL A 7 6.65 19.61 8.60
CA VAL A 7 6.39 19.04 9.93
C VAL A 7 7.70 18.50 10.54
N HIS A 8 7.88 18.66 11.85
CA HIS A 8 8.99 18.05 12.58
C HIS A 8 8.60 16.68 13.12
N ILE A 9 9.28 15.64 12.65
CA ILE A 9 8.93 14.24 12.90
C ILE A 9 10.09 13.52 13.57
N ILE A 10 9.79 12.81 14.66
CA ILE A 10 10.73 11.90 15.30
C ILE A 10 10.33 10.47 14.96
N VAL A 11 11.26 9.70 14.40
CA VAL A 11 11.10 8.26 14.16
C VAL A 11 11.97 7.50 15.15
N VAL A 12 11.39 6.55 15.88
CA VAL A 12 12.08 5.68 16.84
C VAL A 12 12.17 4.27 16.28
N GLY A 13 13.41 3.82 16.06
CA GLY A 13 13.75 2.54 15.45
C GLY A 13 14.07 2.68 13.96
N ALA A 14 15.33 2.40 13.60
CA ALA A 14 15.82 2.41 12.22
C ALA A 14 15.84 1.00 11.59
N GLY A 15 14.84 0.19 11.91
CA GLY A 15 14.55 -1.04 11.19
C GLY A 15 14.06 -0.77 9.78
N GLU A 16 13.64 -1.83 9.07
CA GLU A 16 13.18 -1.72 7.68
C GLU A 16 12.02 -0.72 7.51
N VAL A 17 11.04 -0.73 8.42
CA VAL A 17 9.89 0.19 8.39
C VAL A 17 10.34 1.63 8.72
N GLY A 18 11.07 1.81 9.84
CA GLY A 18 11.45 3.14 10.31
C GLY A 18 12.39 3.88 9.36
N SER A 19 13.38 3.17 8.78
CA SER A 19 14.26 3.75 7.77
C SER A 19 13.49 4.17 6.51
N TYR A 20 12.58 3.33 6.04
CA TYR A 20 11.76 3.64 4.87
C TYR A 20 10.80 4.82 5.11
N VAL A 21 10.14 4.85 6.28
CA VAL A 21 9.28 5.98 6.67
C VAL A 21 10.09 7.27 6.77
N ALA A 22 11.27 7.23 7.42
CA ALA A 22 12.13 8.40 7.57
C ALA A 22 12.63 8.94 6.23
N GLU A 23 13.06 8.06 5.32
CA GLU A 23 13.49 8.40 3.96
C GLU A 23 12.34 9.05 3.17
N ARG A 24 11.15 8.44 3.20
CA ARG A 24 9.98 8.97 2.48
C ARG A 24 9.55 10.33 3.01
N LEU A 25 9.47 10.50 4.33
CA LEU A 25 9.08 11.78 4.93
C LEU A 25 10.14 12.87 4.66
N SER A 26 11.44 12.53 4.72
CA SER A 26 12.52 13.47 4.36
C SER A 26 12.45 13.88 2.89
N SER A 27 12.24 12.94 1.96
CA SER A 27 12.10 13.24 0.52
C SER A 27 10.89 14.12 0.19
N GLN A 28 9.91 14.19 1.08
CA GLN A 28 8.73 15.06 0.98
C GLN A 28 8.95 16.43 1.63
N GLY A 29 10.16 16.72 2.12
CA GLY A 29 10.54 18.00 2.68
C GLY A 29 10.28 18.16 4.18
N HIS A 30 9.88 17.09 4.90
CA HIS A 30 9.74 17.14 6.35
C HIS A 30 11.09 17.12 7.06
N HIS A 31 11.15 17.68 8.26
CA HIS A 31 12.32 17.60 9.13
C HIS A 31 12.25 16.32 9.97
N VAL A 32 13.07 15.33 9.62
CA VAL A 32 13.05 14.02 10.25
C VAL A 32 14.27 13.80 11.15
N ALA A 33 14.02 13.43 12.42
CA ALA A 33 15.03 12.91 13.33
C ALA A 33 14.78 11.40 13.53
N LEU A 34 15.79 10.56 13.29
CA LEU A 34 15.72 9.10 13.38
C LEU A 34 16.59 8.61 14.55
N ILE A 35 15.96 8.01 15.56
CA ILE A 35 16.61 7.46 16.76
C ILE A 35 16.85 5.97 16.58
N GLU A 36 18.10 5.51 16.78
CA GLU A 36 18.47 4.10 16.74
C GLU A 36 19.39 3.73 17.91
N SER A 37 19.07 2.66 18.59
CA SER A 37 19.80 2.18 19.77
C SER A 37 20.95 1.21 19.41
N ASP A 38 20.84 0.47 18.30
CA ASP A 38 21.88 -0.43 17.85
C ASP A 38 23.03 0.37 17.17
N PRO A 39 24.28 0.28 17.71
CA PRO A 39 25.40 1.08 17.20
C PRO A 39 25.88 0.65 15.80
N VAL A 40 25.55 -0.56 15.35
CA VAL A 40 25.91 -1.03 14.01
C VAL A 40 24.94 -0.42 13.00
N ARG A 41 23.64 -0.60 13.26
CA ARG A 41 22.58 -0.04 12.41
C ARG A 41 22.62 1.48 12.37
N PHE A 42 22.90 2.14 13.51
CA PHE A 42 23.09 3.59 13.56
C PHE A 42 24.14 4.09 12.54
N ARG A 43 25.29 3.41 12.42
CA ARG A 43 26.33 3.77 11.45
C ARG A 43 25.88 3.57 10.00
N GLU A 44 25.18 2.50 9.72
CA GLU A 44 24.65 2.21 8.39
C GLU A 44 23.67 3.29 7.91
N ILE A 45 22.73 3.70 8.76
CA ILE A 45 21.76 4.75 8.41
C ILE A 45 22.39 6.14 8.32
N GLN A 46 23.39 6.44 9.14
CA GLN A 46 24.09 7.73 9.11
C GLN A 46 24.82 7.98 7.78
N GLU A 47 25.29 6.92 7.12
CA GLU A 47 25.94 6.97 5.82
C GLU A 47 24.97 6.95 4.64
N GLY A 48 23.76 6.40 4.83
CA GLY A 48 22.81 6.09 3.75
C GLY A 48 21.58 6.99 3.64
N LEU A 49 21.22 7.73 4.71
CA LEU A 49 19.97 8.52 4.73
C LEU A 49 20.25 10.00 4.99
N ASP A 50 19.54 10.86 4.28
CA ASP A 50 19.58 12.34 4.49
C ASP A 50 18.55 12.74 5.56
N VAL A 51 18.81 12.32 6.81
CA VAL A 51 18.02 12.66 7.98
C VAL A 51 18.90 12.91 9.20
N LEU A 52 18.40 13.62 10.20
CA LEU A 52 19.10 13.76 11.48
C LEU A 52 19.11 12.41 12.22
N THR A 53 20.25 11.74 12.30
CA THR A 53 20.39 10.47 13.01
C THR A 53 20.89 10.65 14.43
N ILE A 54 20.28 9.98 15.41
CA ILE A 54 20.60 10.06 16.83
C ILE A 54 20.81 8.65 17.37
N HIS A 55 21.97 8.42 18.02
CA HIS A 55 22.26 7.16 18.69
C HIS A 55 21.72 7.17 20.10
N GLY A 56 20.71 6.38 20.39
CA GLY A 56 20.11 6.29 21.71
C GLY A 56 18.80 5.52 21.74
N SER A 57 18.10 5.58 22.88
CA SER A 57 16.81 4.95 23.06
C SER A 57 15.68 5.98 23.02
N GLY A 58 14.59 5.68 22.30
CA GLY A 58 13.36 6.49 22.33
C GLY A 58 12.69 6.54 23.70
N THR A 59 13.08 5.66 24.64
CA THR A 59 12.61 5.68 26.03
C THR A 59 13.47 6.54 26.96
N ASP A 60 14.53 7.16 26.43
CA ASP A 60 15.37 8.10 27.20
C ASP A 60 14.95 9.54 26.88
N PRO A 61 14.49 10.32 27.90
CA PRO A 61 14.09 11.71 27.70
C PRO A 61 15.22 12.63 27.21
N GLU A 62 16.50 12.32 27.45
CA GLU A 62 17.61 13.11 26.94
C GLU A 62 17.78 12.89 25.44
N THR A 63 17.72 11.63 24.99
CA THR A 63 17.74 11.27 23.57
C THR A 63 16.56 11.94 22.81
N LEU A 64 15.35 11.94 23.41
CA LEU A 64 14.20 12.63 22.82
C LEU A 64 14.40 14.14 22.72
N ARG A 65 15.09 14.79 23.71
CA ARG A 65 15.42 16.21 23.65
C ARG A 65 16.46 16.52 22.58
N GLU A 66 17.45 15.66 22.39
CA GLU A 66 18.43 15.76 21.31
C GLU A 66 17.75 15.63 19.93
N ALA A 67 16.71 14.80 19.84
CA ALA A 67 15.89 14.67 18.64
C ALA A 67 14.93 15.86 18.39
N GLY A 68 14.90 16.85 19.28
CA GLY A 68 14.07 18.04 19.12
C GLY A 68 12.61 17.84 19.52
N VAL A 69 12.30 16.96 20.50
CA VAL A 69 10.94 16.60 20.89
C VAL A 69 10.05 17.81 21.25
N ALA A 70 10.64 18.90 21.73
CA ALA A 70 9.89 20.12 22.08
C ALA A 70 9.32 20.88 20.86
N GLN A 71 9.83 20.62 19.66
CA GLN A 71 9.38 21.18 18.39
C GLN A 71 8.73 20.12 17.50
N ALA A 72 8.72 18.86 17.93
CA ALA A 72 8.17 17.77 17.13
C ALA A 72 6.63 17.80 17.15
N ASP A 73 6.05 17.70 15.99
CA ASP A 73 4.60 17.60 15.77
C ASP A 73 4.13 16.16 15.87
N LEU A 74 5.00 15.22 15.49
CA LEU A 74 4.71 13.80 15.44
C LEU A 74 5.87 12.95 15.97
N LEU A 75 5.54 11.87 16.69
CA LEU A 75 6.47 10.78 16.97
C LEU A 75 5.94 9.47 16.36
N VAL A 76 6.80 8.75 15.64
CA VAL A 76 6.53 7.43 15.04
C VAL A 76 7.43 6.39 15.69
N ALA A 77 6.88 5.52 16.54
CA ALA A 77 7.62 4.46 17.22
C ALA A 77 7.35 3.10 16.55
N VAL A 78 8.37 2.57 15.86
CA VAL A 78 8.27 1.37 15.00
C VAL A 78 9.42 0.37 15.23
N THR A 79 9.89 0.29 16.47
CA THR A 79 10.85 -0.75 16.89
C THR A 79 10.17 -2.13 16.96
N PRO A 80 10.93 -3.24 17.04
CA PRO A 80 10.32 -4.57 17.24
C PRO A 80 9.82 -4.83 18.68
N TYR A 81 9.83 -3.84 19.58
CA TYR A 81 9.46 -3.96 21.00
C TYR A 81 8.28 -3.07 21.34
N ASP A 82 7.12 -3.66 21.55
CA ASP A 82 5.86 -2.95 21.85
C ASP A 82 6.01 -1.99 23.05
N GLU A 83 6.68 -2.46 24.12
CA GLU A 83 6.88 -1.67 25.33
C GLU A 83 7.73 -0.41 25.07
N THR A 84 8.74 -0.54 24.20
CA THR A 84 9.59 0.58 23.77
C THR A 84 8.76 1.57 22.97
N ASN A 85 7.94 1.08 22.04
CA ASN A 85 7.11 1.92 21.18
C ASN A 85 6.08 2.70 22.01
N ILE A 86 5.33 2.01 22.87
CA ILE A 86 4.32 2.64 23.74
C ILE A 86 4.97 3.65 24.70
N LEU A 87 6.06 3.28 25.35
CA LEU A 87 6.73 4.18 26.31
C LEU A 87 7.33 5.40 25.63
N SER A 88 7.94 5.24 24.45
CA SER A 88 8.47 6.36 23.66
C SER A 88 7.38 7.37 23.31
N ALA A 89 6.22 6.88 22.85
CA ALA A 89 5.09 7.72 22.50
C ALA A 89 4.48 8.45 23.73
N LEU A 90 4.32 7.76 24.86
CA LEU A 90 3.84 8.37 26.10
C LEU A 90 4.79 9.46 26.62
N LEU A 91 6.11 9.22 26.58
CA LEU A 91 7.11 10.21 26.95
C LEU A 91 7.08 11.43 26.02
N ALA A 92 6.98 11.20 24.70
CA ALA A 92 6.91 12.27 23.72
C ALA A 92 5.67 13.15 23.91
N ARG A 93 4.49 12.56 24.16
CA ARG A 93 3.27 13.31 24.51
C ARG A 93 3.44 14.11 25.81
N GLY A 94 4.05 13.50 26.83
CA GLY A 94 4.40 14.21 28.07
C GLY A 94 5.38 15.37 27.89
N LEU A 95 6.15 15.37 26.81
CA LEU A 95 7.09 16.42 26.42
C LEU A 95 6.52 17.42 25.39
N GLY A 96 5.26 17.25 24.96
CA GLY A 96 4.53 18.23 24.15
C GLY A 96 4.21 17.82 22.72
N VAL A 97 4.59 16.61 22.28
CA VAL A 97 4.24 16.10 20.94
C VAL A 97 2.72 15.89 20.86
N SER A 98 2.11 16.42 19.82
CA SER A 98 0.65 16.35 19.63
C SER A 98 0.20 15.01 19.06
N LYS A 99 0.89 14.48 18.05
CA LYS A 99 0.51 13.26 17.32
C LYS A 99 1.49 12.11 17.59
N THR A 100 0.97 10.89 17.69
CA THR A 100 1.80 9.70 17.89
C THR A 100 1.34 8.52 17.05
N VAL A 101 2.31 7.77 16.52
CA VAL A 101 2.11 6.47 15.86
C VAL A 101 2.87 5.42 16.62
N VAL A 102 2.22 4.32 16.95
CA VAL A 102 2.79 3.23 17.76
C VAL A 102 2.57 1.89 17.07
N ARG A 103 3.66 1.19 16.75
CA ARG A 103 3.60 -0.20 16.29
C ARG A 103 3.41 -1.13 17.46
N VAL A 104 2.41 -2.02 17.38
CA VAL A 104 2.10 -3.04 18.38
C VAL A 104 1.82 -4.37 17.69
N GLU A 105 2.55 -5.43 18.07
CA GLU A 105 2.42 -6.77 17.49
C GLU A 105 1.93 -7.83 18.51
N SER A 106 1.91 -7.51 19.80
CA SER A 106 1.59 -8.45 20.85
C SER A 106 0.10 -8.80 20.88
N ARG A 107 -0.21 -10.10 20.88
CA ARG A 107 -1.60 -10.58 21.06
C ARG A 107 -2.21 -10.23 22.41
N GLY A 108 -1.38 -9.93 23.42
CA GLY A 108 -1.81 -9.59 24.76
C GLY A 108 -2.19 -8.12 24.93
N LEU A 109 -1.79 -7.27 24.00
CA LEU A 109 -2.13 -5.86 23.97
C LEU A 109 -3.16 -5.64 22.85
N ARG A 110 -4.42 -5.41 23.24
CA ARG A 110 -5.45 -5.04 22.27
C ARG A 110 -5.27 -3.60 21.84
N HIS A 111 -5.59 -3.26 20.60
CA HIS A 111 -5.58 -1.88 20.14
C HIS A 111 -6.37 -0.97 21.07
N ASP A 112 -7.58 -1.35 21.48
CA ASP A 112 -8.41 -0.60 22.42
C ASP A 112 -7.72 -0.33 23.78
N ASP A 113 -6.93 -1.30 24.29
CA ASP A 113 -6.20 -1.15 25.55
C ASP A 113 -5.04 -0.16 25.40
N VAL A 114 -4.38 -0.15 24.22
CA VAL A 114 -3.31 0.81 23.91
C VAL A 114 -3.91 2.19 23.65
N ASP A 115 -4.98 2.30 22.87
CA ASP A 115 -5.70 3.56 22.62
C ASP A 115 -6.18 4.22 23.91
N ALA A 116 -6.60 3.41 24.90
CA ALA A 116 -6.98 3.92 26.22
C ALA A 116 -5.83 4.61 26.97
N LEU A 117 -4.56 4.26 26.68
CA LEU A 117 -3.39 4.95 27.26
C LEU A 117 -3.20 6.36 26.69
N PHE A 118 -3.81 6.65 25.56
CA PHE A 118 -3.71 7.92 24.84
C PHE A 118 -5.03 8.71 24.87
N ASP A 119 -5.91 8.41 25.85
CA ASP A 119 -7.20 9.07 26.10
C ASP A 119 -8.20 8.97 24.90
N GLY A 120 -8.03 8.00 24.01
CA GLY A 120 -8.87 7.79 22.82
C GLY A 120 -8.87 8.98 21.86
N ALA A 121 -7.75 9.71 21.79
CA ALA A 121 -7.62 10.90 20.99
C ALA A 121 -7.45 10.56 19.49
N ASP A 122 -8.03 11.37 18.59
CA ASP A 122 -7.90 11.21 17.13
C ASP A 122 -6.45 11.43 16.63
N ASP A 123 -5.58 11.94 17.49
CA ASP A 123 -4.15 12.23 17.24
C ASP A 123 -3.22 11.08 17.59
N HIS A 124 -3.75 9.86 17.69
CA HIS A 124 -3.00 8.66 17.98
C HIS A 124 -3.37 7.53 17.01
N LEU A 125 -2.36 6.81 16.53
CA LEU A 125 -2.54 5.66 15.66
C LEU A 125 -1.77 4.44 16.19
N VAL A 126 -2.48 3.35 16.43
CA VAL A 126 -1.87 2.03 16.67
C VAL A 126 -1.79 1.28 15.34
N ILE A 127 -0.63 0.75 15.01
CA ILE A 127 -0.39 -0.02 13.78
C ILE A 127 0.05 -1.44 14.13
N ASP A 128 -0.65 -2.41 13.58
CA ASP A 128 -0.27 -3.81 13.56
C ASP A 128 0.16 -4.20 12.13
N PRO A 129 1.46 -4.46 11.87
CA PRO A 129 1.93 -4.83 10.53
C PRO A 129 1.28 -6.09 9.97
N ASP A 130 0.96 -7.07 10.82
CA ASP A 130 0.28 -8.29 10.39
C ASP A 130 -1.15 -8.02 9.92
N GLU A 131 -1.86 -7.13 10.62
CA GLU A 131 -3.20 -6.68 10.25
C GLU A 131 -3.19 -5.90 8.94
N GLU A 132 -2.22 -4.99 8.78
CA GLU A 132 -2.06 -4.22 7.54
C GLU A 132 -1.82 -5.13 6.33
N VAL A 133 -0.98 -6.17 6.48
CA VAL A 133 -0.76 -7.18 5.42
C VAL A 133 -2.02 -7.98 5.16
N ALA A 134 -2.71 -8.45 6.21
CA ALA A 134 -3.96 -9.20 6.04
C ALA A 134 -5.02 -8.39 5.30
N HIS A 135 -5.19 -7.11 5.66
CA HIS A 135 -6.09 -6.19 4.97
C HIS A 135 -5.69 -5.94 3.51
N ALA A 136 -4.39 -5.80 3.23
CA ALA A 136 -3.90 -5.61 1.86
C ALA A 136 -4.16 -6.86 1.00
N VAL A 137 -3.92 -8.06 1.54
CA VAL A 137 -4.24 -9.33 0.86
C VAL A 137 -5.74 -9.44 0.58
N LEU A 138 -6.60 -9.14 1.56
CA LEU A 138 -8.05 -9.19 1.38
C LEU A 138 -8.53 -8.25 0.27
N ARG A 139 -7.96 -7.04 0.19
CA ARG A 139 -8.27 -6.10 -0.89
C ARG A 139 -7.86 -6.63 -2.27
N LEU A 140 -6.68 -7.25 -2.38
CA LEU A 140 -6.25 -7.88 -3.63
C LEU A 140 -7.18 -9.01 -4.05
N MET A 141 -7.60 -9.85 -3.11
CA MET A 141 -8.53 -10.95 -3.39
C MET A 141 -9.93 -10.49 -3.84
N GLU A 142 -10.35 -9.27 -3.46
CA GLU A 142 -11.60 -8.67 -3.95
C GLU A 142 -11.51 -8.29 -5.44
N TYR A 143 -10.28 -8.11 -5.97
CA TYR A 143 -10.02 -7.71 -7.35
C TYR A 143 -8.95 -8.60 -7.99
N PRO A 144 -9.26 -9.87 -8.30
CA PRO A 144 -8.30 -10.82 -8.85
C PRO A 144 -7.65 -10.30 -10.13
N GLY A 145 -6.32 -10.40 -10.19
CA GLY A 145 -5.51 -9.83 -11.27
C GLY A 145 -5.07 -8.38 -11.05
N ALA A 146 -5.53 -7.73 -9.99
CA ALA A 146 -4.94 -6.47 -9.55
C ALA A 146 -3.60 -6.73 -8.85
N MET A 147 -2.63 -5.86 -9.08
CA MET A 147 -1.36 -5.87 -8.35
C MET A 147 -1.44 -5.00 -7.11
N GLU A 148 -2.19 -3.91 -7.17
CA GLU A 148 -2.43 -2.99 -6.06
C GLU A 148 -3.83 -2.39 -6.12
N VAL A 149 -4.44 -2.21 -4.94
CA VAL A 149 -5.72 -1.53 -4.78
C VAL A 149 -5.65 -0.62 -3.55
N ASN A 150 -5.91 0.66 -3.75
CA ASN A 150 -5.88 1.67 -2.70
C ASN A 150 -7.15 2.52 -2.72
N GLN A 151 -7.65 2.86 -1.53
CA GLN A 151 -8.81 3.75 -1.36
C GLN A 151 -8.35 5.15 -1.01
N MET A 152 -9.01 6.15 -1.60
CA MET A 152 -8.76 7.57 -1.37
C MET A 152 -10.06 8.32 -1.12
N ALA A 153 -9.97 9.52 -0.58
CA ALA A 153 -11.12 10.38 -0.25
C ALA A 153 -12.21 9.65 0.55
N GLY A 154 -11.81 9.00 1.64
CA GLY A 154 -12.76 8.27 2.49
C GLY A 154 -13.39 7.04 1.82
N GLY A 155 -12.76 6.51 0.75
CA GLY A 155 -13.25 5.34 0.01
C GLY A 155 -14.21 5.67 -1.15
N GLU A 156 -14.39 6.94 -1.50
CA GLU A 156 -15.20 7.36 -2.65
C GLU A 156 -14.48 7.19 -3.99
N VAL A 157 -13.13 7.17 -3.96
CA VAL A 157 -12.26 6.98 -5.11
C VAL A 157 -11.37 5.77 -4.87
N GLU A 158 -11.29 4.91 -5.88
CA GLU A 158 -10.40 3.74 -5.88
C GLU A 158 -9.26 3.97 -6.88
N VAL A 159 -8.07 3.53 -6.47
CA VAL A 159 -6.87 3.52 -7.30
C VAL A 159 -6.44 2.09 -7.50
N LEU A 160 -6.47 1.64 -8.74
CA LEU A 160 -6.23 0.25 -9.14
C LEU A 160 -5.02 0.19 -10.05
N THR A 161 -4.05 -0.66 -9.73
CA THR A 161 -2.91 -0.96 -10.59
C THR A 161 -2.96 -2.40 -11.05
N ALA A 162 -2.93 -2.62 -12.35
CA ALA A 162 -2.91 -3.96 -12.93
C ALA A 162 -2.25 -3.97 -14.31
N ARG A 163 -1.68 -5.13 -14.66
CA ARG A 163 -1.13 -5.37 -15.99
C ARG A 163 -2.23 -5.79 -16.97
N LEU A 164 -2.29 -5.13 -18.14
CA LEU A 164 -3.30 -5.44 -19.15
C LEU A 164 -3.02 -6.79 -19.83
N PRO A 165 -3.90 -7.79 -19.67
CA PRO A 165 -3.80 -9.02 -20.46
C PRO A 165 -4.21 -8.77 -21.92
N GLY A 166 -3.70 -9.58 -22.86
CA GLY A 166 -3.96 -9.40 -24.28
C GLY A 166 -5.44 -9.45 -24.71
N HIS A 167 -6.29 -10.06 -23.88
CA HIS A 167 -7.74 -10.10 -24.10
C HIS A 167 -8.52 -8.91 -23.51
N ALA A 168 -7.84 -7.99 -22.82
CA ALA A 168 -8.50 -6.85 -22.17
C ALA A 168 -9.18 -5.94 -23.21
N PRO A 169 -10.44 -5.54 -22.99
CA PRO A 169 -11.15 -4.61 -23.87
C PRO A 169 -10.43 -3.28 -24.11
N LEU A 170 -9.58 -2.84 -23.19
CA LEU A 170 -8.79 -1.61 -23.30
C LEU A 170 -7.59 -1.74 -24.26
N VAL A 171 -7.14 -2.95 -24.61
CA VAL A 171 -6.00 -3.13 -25.53
C VAL A 171 -6.35 -2.61 -26.93
N GLY A 172 -5.47 -1.77 -27.47
CA GLY A 172 -5.64 -1.13 -28.79
C GLY A 172 -6.48 0.17 -28.76
N VAL A 173 -7.04 0.54 -27.60
CA VAL A 173 -7.85 1.76 -27.45
C VAL A 173 -6.93 2.96 -27.16
N SER A 174 -7.16 4.10 -27.85
CA SER A 174 -6.50 5.36 -27.51
C SER A 174 -7.23 6.05 -26.35
N LEU A 175 -6.49 6.73 -25.48
CA LEU A 175 -7.09 7.48 -24.36
C LEU A 175 -8.07 8.56 -24.83
N LYS A 176 -7.84 9.13 -26.02
CA LYS A 176 -8.76 10.10 -26.64
C LYS A 176 -10.09 9.45 -27.03
N ALA A 177 -10.06 8.24 -27.61
CA ALA A 177 -11.27 7.48 -27.95
C ALA A 177 -12.02 7.06 -26.68
N LEU A 178 -11.28 6.59 -25.67
CA LEU A 178 -11.83 6.24 -24.36
C LEU A 178 -12.51 7.45 -23.69
N GLY A 179 -11.85 8.62 -23.71
CA GLY A 179 -12.43 9.84 -23.17
C GLY A 179 -13.70 10.27 -23.89
N ALA A 180 -13.78 10.09 -25.20
CA ALA A 180 -14.99 10.40 -25.99
C ALA A 180 -16.15 9.44 -25.65
N GLU A 181 -15.86 8.17 -25.41
CA GLU A 181 -16.85 7.16 -24.98
C GLU A 181 -17.41 7.46 -23.59
N LEU A 182 -16.57 7.90 -22.67
CA LEU A 182 -16.95 8.19 -21.27
C LEU A 182 -17.70 9.53 -21.09
N GLU A 183 -17.83 10.37 -22.13
CA GLU A 183 -18.61 11.61 -22.03
C GLU A 183 -20.12 11.32 -21.79
N PRO A 184 -20.86 12.16 -21.05
CA PRO A 184 -20.44 13.43 -20.43
C PRO A 184 -19.88 13.31 -19.02
N ASP A 185 -20.05 12.19 -18.33
CA ASP A 185 -19.64 11.96 -16.93
C ASP A 185 -18.68 10.77 -16.86
N TRP A 186 -17.40 11.05 -16.88
CA TRP A 186 -16.36 10.03 -16.79
C TRP A 186 -16.42 9.30 -15.44
N ASP A 187 -16.32 8.00 -15.49
CA ASP A 187 -16.29 7.15 -14.30
C ASP A 187 -14.87 6.77 -13.87
N PHE A 188 -13.89 6.90 -14.77
CA PHE A 188 -12.48 6.64 -14.48
C PHE A 188 -11.53 7.39 -15.41
N ILE A 189 -10.24 7.42 -15.05
CA ILE A 189 -9.14 7.96 -15.85
C ILE A 189 -7.90 7.07 -15.67
N VAL A 190 -7.09 6.93 -16.72
CA VAL A 190 -5.76 6.32 -16.65
C VAL A 190 -4.79 7.38 -16.13
N GLY A 191 -4.22 7.15 -14.96
CA GLY A 191 -3.29 8.06 -14.29
C GLY A 191 -1.85 7.86 -14.73
N SER A 192 -1.39 6.60 -14.83
CA SER A 192 -0.07 6.28 -15.34
C SER A 192 -0.07 5.01 -16.20
N ILE A 193 0.94 4.90 -17.05
CA ILE A 193 1.25 3.71 -17.83
C ILE A 193 2.72 3.40 -17.64
N THR A 194 3.04 2.20 -17.11
CA THR A 194 4.41 1.69 -17.10
C THR A 194 4.55 0.64 -18.20
N ARG A 195 5.49 0.86 -19.11
CA ARG A 195 5.68 0.04 -20.34
C ARG A 195 7.14 -0.34 -20.49
N ARG A 196 7.39 -1.57 -20.93
CA ARG A 196 8.70 -1.99 -21.42
C ARG A 196 8.97 -1.43 -22.78
N GLU A 197 10.06 -0.72 -22.95
CA GLU A 197 10.52 -0.24 -24.25
C GLU A 197 11.79 -0.99 -24.70
N GLY A 198 11.69 -1.69 -25.82
CA GLY A 198 12.81 -2.38 -26.46
C GLY A 198 13.23 -3.71 -25.80
N ASP A 199 14.42 -4.22 -26.21
CA ASP A 199 15.04 -5.45 -25.69
C ASP A 199 15.73 -5.22 -24.31
N ALA A 200 15.85 -3.99 -23.87
CA ALA A 200 16.33 -3.65 -22.52
C ALA A 200 15.19 -3.87 -21.53
N ALA A 201 15.51 -4.50 -20.38
CA ALA A 201 14.53 -4.79 -19.33
C ALA A 201 14.10 -3.52 -18.55
N GLU A 202 14.22 -2.34 -19.15
CA GLU A 202 13.92 -1.05 -18.51
C GLU A 202 12.43 -0.72 -18.71
N GLU A 203 11.71 -0.60 -17.60
CA GLU A 203 10.31 -0.16 -17.62
C GLU A 203 10.29 1.39 -17.51
N VAL A 204 9.50 2.03 -18.36
CA VAL A 204 9.33 3.48 -18.36
C VAL A 204 7.91 3.83 -17.95
N THR A 205 7.80 4.61 -16.88
CA THR A 205 6.52 5.13 -16.40
C THR A 205 6.26 6.50 -17.02
N ILE A 206 5.08 6.66 -17.60
CA ILE A 206 4.60 7.89 -18.19
C ILE A 206 3.25 8.28 -17.60
N ILE A 207 3.01 9.59 -17.49
CA ILE A 207 1.69 10.15 -17.20
C ILE A 207 1.04 10.47 -18.55
N PRO A 208 0.08 9.64 -19.01
CA PRO A 208 -0.32 9.63 -20.39
C PRO A 208 -1.28 10.77 -20.74
N ARG A 209 -1.31 11.14 -22.03
CA ARG A 209 -2.28 12.10 -22.58
C ARG A 209 -3.00 11.49 -23.78
N GLY A 210 -4.02 12.15 -24.29
CA GLY A 210 -5.05 11.62 -25.18
C GLY A 210 -4.63 10.75 -26.37
N ASP A 211 -3.45 10.95 -26.96
CA ASP A 211 -3.01 10.23 -28.16
C ASP A 211 -2.35 8.87 -27.85
N TRP A 212 -2.14 8.56 -26.57
CA TRP A 212 -1.57 7.26 -26.16
C TRP A 212 -2.52 6.11 -26.42
N ILE A 213 -1.99 5.01 -26.99
CA ILE A 213 -2.71 3.76 -27.23
C ILE A 213 -2.26 2.72 -26.20
N LEU A 214 -3.23 2.12 -25.53
CA LEU A 214 -3.01 1.06 -24.54
C LEU A 214 -2.62 -0.24 -25.24
N ARG A 215 -1.63 -0.96 -24.68
CA ARG A 215 -1.09 -2.20 -25.27
C ARG A 215 -1.17 -3.34 -24.26
N GLU A 216 -1.19 -4.55 -24.81
CA GLU A 216 -0.96 -5.75 -23.99
C GLU A 216 0.36 -5.63 -23.21
N GLY A 217 0.33 -6.02 -21.92
CA GLY A 217 1.48 -5.96 -21.03
C GLY A 217 1.72 -4.60 -20.39
N ASP A 218 1.00 -3.52 -20.78
CA ASP A 218 1.07 -2.24 -20.05
C ASP A 218 0.61 -2.43 -18.61
N LEU A 219 1.39 -1.92 -17.66
CA LEU A 219 0.95 -1.77 -16.29
C LEU A 219 0.21 -0.43 -16.17
N LEU A 220 -1.07 -0.49 -15.89
CA LEU A 220 -1.91 0.70 -15.77
C LEU A 220 -2.24 1.01 -14.31
N THR A 221 -2.10 2.28 -13.92
CA THR A 221 -2.74 2.82 -12.73
C THR A 221 -3.99 3.59 -13.15
N VAL A 222 -5.14 3.12 -12.70
CA VAL A 222 -6.45 3.70 -13.03
C VAL A 222 -7.08 4.27 -11.77
N ILE A 223 -7.57 5.51 -11.88
CA ILE A 223 -8.31 6.19 -10.81
C ILE A 223 -9.78 6.19 -11.21
N CYS A 224 -10.65 5.63 -10.37
CA CYS A 224 -12.07 5.50 -10.67
C CYS A 224 -12.96 5.85 -9.48
N LYS A 225 -14.22 6.22 -9.79
CA LYS A 225 -15.25 6.30 -8.76
C LYS A 225 -15.52 4.89 -8.22
N ARG A 226 -15.70 4.74 -6.91
CA ARG A 226 -15.97 3.44 -6.28
C ARG A 226 -17.07 2.63 -6.98
N ARG A 227 -18.15 3.30 -7.37
CA ARG A 227 -19.27 2.66 -8.09
C ARG A 227 -18.91 2.06 -9.44
N ALA A 228 -17.84 2.55 -10.06
CA ALA A 228 -17.40 2.15 -11.40
C ALA A 228 -16.34 1.05 -11.39
N LEU A 229 -15.85 0.65 -10.22
CA LEU A 229 -14.72 -0.26 -10.08
C LEU A 229 -14.95 -1.60 -10.79
N HIS A 230 -16.15 -2.17 -10.70
CA HIS A 230 -16.52 -3.40 -11.40
C HIS A 230 -16.47 -3.25 -12.95
N ASP A 231 -16.92 -2.14 -13.51
CA ASP A 231 -16.84 -1.87 -14.95
C ASP A 231 -15.39 -1.65 -15.39
N VAL A 232 -14.61 -0.96 -14.58
CA VAL A 232 -13.18 -0.70 -14.83
C VAL A 232 -12.39 -2.00 -14.85
N THR A 233 -12.57 -2.87 -13.85
CA THR A 233 -11.91 -4.19 -13.80
C THR A 233 -12.30 -5.07 -14.99
N ALA A 234 -13.58 -5.06 -15.41
CA ALA A 234 -14.02 -5.73 -16.62
C ALA A 234 -13.33 -5.21 -17.89
N ARG A 235 -13.22 -3.89 -18.03
CA ARG A 235 -12.53 -3.25 -19.15
C ARG A 235 -11.03 -3.53 -19.18
N MET A 236 -10.42 -3.67 -18.01
CA MET A 236 -9.03 -4.08 -17.86
C MET A 236 -8.83 -5.59 -18.09
N GLY A 237 -9.90 -6.37 -18.28
CA GLY A 237 -9.82 -7.82 -18.50
C GLY A 237 -9.48 -8.61 -17.24
N LEU A 238 -9.74 -8.03 -16.05
CA LEU A 238 -9.51 -8.68 -14.76
C LEU A 238 -10.71 -9.58 -14.40
N ALA A 239 -10.43 -10.65 -13.64
CA ALA A 239 -11.49 -11.51 -13.11
C ALA A 239 -12.34 -10.76 -12.06
N HIS A 240 -13.60 -11.19 -11.92
CA HIS A 240 -14.56 -10.53 -11.03
C HIS A 240 -15.04 -11.38 -9.87
N ASP A 241 -14.82 -12.68 -9.94
CA ASP A 241 -15.32 -13.60 -8.94
C ASP A 241 -14.34 -13.72 -7.77
N MET A 242 -14.86 -13.51 -6.56
CA MET A 242 -14.13 -13.84 -5.33
C MET A 242 -13.72 -15.31 -5.34
N PRO A 243 -12.48 -15.63 -4.91
CA PRO A 243 -12.06 -17.01 -4.80
C PRO A 243 -12.93 -17.77 -3.81
N ASN A 244 -13.25 -19.04 -4.12
CA ASN A 244 -13.98 -19.91 -3.22
C ASN A 244 -13.03 -20.72 -2.33
N ARG A 245 -11.78 -20.95 -2.79
CA ARG A 245 -10.78 -21.78 -2.13
C ARG A 245 -9.45 -21.06 -2.06
N ALA A 246 -8.92 -20.93 -0.86
CA ALA A 246 -7.64 -20.29 -0.60
C ALA A 246 -6.68 -21.25 0.10
N LEU A 247 -5.42 -21.30 -0.39
CA LEU A 247 -4.32 -22.00 0.27
C LEU A 247 -3.36 -20.96 0.86
N LEU A 248 -3.22 -20.96 2.19
CA LEU A 248 -2.29 -20.13 2.92
C LEU A 248 -1.00 -20.91 3.21
N LEU A 249 0.12 -20.38 2.78
CA LEU A 249 1.44 -20.94 3.01
C LEU A 249 2.12 -20.18 4.16
N GLY A 250 1.99 -20.72 5.36
CA GLY A 250 2.43 -20.13 6.63
C GLY A 250 1.25 -19.84 7.57
N GLY A 251 1.27 -20.48 8.74
CA GLY A 251 0.28 -20.34 9.80
C GLY A 251 0.71 -19.37 10.90
N GLY A 252 1.53 -18.37 10.57
CA GLY A 252 1.92 -17.28 11.46
C GLY A 252 0.72 -16.43 11.90
N ARG A 253 0.99 -15.28 12.49
CA ARG A 253 -0.06 -14.36 12.94
C ARG A 253 -0.87 -13.82 11.77
N THR A 254 -0.24 -13.28 10.73
CA THR A 254 -0.90 -12.83 9.50
C THR A 254 -1.75 -13.94 8.88
N GLY A 255 -1.20 -15.17 8.79
CA GLY A 255 -1.92 -16.32 8.22
C GLY A 255 -3.17 -16.69 9.01
N GLN A 256 -3.12 -16.64 10.35
CA GLN A 256 -4.29 -16.86 11.19
C GLN A 256 -5.35 -15.77 11.00
N MET A 257 -4.98 -14.49 11.07
CA MET A 257 -5.91 -13.36 10.89
C MET A 257 -6.60 -13.41 9.53
N LEU A 258 -5.82 -13.70 8.49
CA LEU A 258 -6.34 -13.86 7.14
C LEU A 258 -7.30 -15.06 7.05
N ALA A 259 -6.95 -16.22 7.61
CA ALA A 259 -7.80 -17.41 7.63
C ALA A 259 -9.14 -17.15 8.33
N GLU A 260 -9.12 -16.48 9.50
CA GLU A 260 -10.34 -16.08 10.23
C GLU A 260 -11.25 -15.20 9.36
N SER A 261 -10.68 -14.20 8.70
CA SER A 261 -11.42 -13.29 7.82
C SER A 261 -12.00 -13.99 6.59
N LEU A 262 -11.24 -14.90 5.98
CA LEU A 262 -11.69 -15.69 4.81
C LEU A 262 -12.80 -16.67 5.17
N ILE A 263 -12.68 -17.36 6.30
CA ILE A 263 -13.71 -18.30 6.81
C ILE A 263 -15.01 -17.55 7.10
N GLN A 264 -14.95 -16.35 7.68
CA GLN A 264 -16.12 -15.51 7.93
C GLN A 264 -16.84 -15.11 6.63
N ARG A 265 -16.07 -14.91 5.55
CA ARG A 265 -16.59 -14.61 4.20
C ARG A 265 -17.10 -15.87 3.45
N GLY A 266 -16.97 -17.04 4.05
CA GLY A 266 -17.45 -18.30 3.46
C GLY A 266 -16.48 -18.97 2.48
N ILE A 267 -15.22 -18.57 2.48
CA ILE A 267 -14.16 -19.13 1.64
C ILE A 267 -13.61 -20.39 2.32
N ASP A 268 -13.39 -21.45 1.56
CA ASP A 268 -12.74 -22.66 2.03
C ASP A 268 -11.23 -22.44 2.15
N VAL A 269 -10.70 -22.59 3.36
CA VAL A 269 -9.29 -22.29 3.66
C VAL A 269 -8.51 -23.56 3.95
N ALA A 270 -7.37 -23.71 3.29
CA ALA A 270 -6.33 -24.65 3.64
C ALA A 270 -5.08 -23.89 4.10
N ILE A 271 -4.35 -24.43 5.09
CA ILE A 271 -3.12 -23.82 5.64
C ILE A 271 -2.02 -24.87 5.67
N ILE A 272 -0.81 -24.50 5.20
CA ILE A 272 0.39 -25.30 5.43
C ILE A 272 1.23 -24.60 6.49
N GLU A 273 1.50 -25.32 7.60
CA GLU A 273 2.34 -24.81 8.70
C GLU A 273 3.44 -25.84 9.02
N LYS A 274 4.68 -25.34 9.16
CA LYS A 274 5.86 -26.19 9.39
C LYS A 274 5.97 -26.68 10.83
N LYS A 275 5.61 -25.83 11.80
CA LYS A 275 5.74 -26.14 13.23
C LYS A 275 4.53 -26.95 13.70
N GLN A 276 4.78 -28.14 14.28
CA GLN A 276 3.72 -29.05 14.71
C GLN A 276 2.79 -28.39 15.73
N GLU A 277 3.33 -27.80 16.80
CA GLU A 277 2.55 -27.17 17.87
C GLU A 277 1.63 -26.09 17.31
N ARG A 278 2.14 -25.30 16.34
CA ARG A 278 1.36 -24.24 15.71
C ARG A 278 0.26 -24.78 14.78
N ALA A 279 0.55 -25.85 14.04
CA ALA A 279 -0.45 -26.51 13.18
C ALA A 279 -1.60 -27.11 14.02
N GLU A 280 -1.28 -27.71 15.17
CA GLU A 280 -2.28 -28.22 16.12
C GLU A 280 -3.14 -27.08 16.70
N GLU A 281 -2.50 -25.99 17.17
CA GLU A 281 -3.19 -24.77 17.66
C GLU A 281 -4.15 -24.22 16.60
N LEU A 282 -3.69 -24.05 15.35
CA LEU A 282 -4.53 -23.54 14.26
C LEU A 282 -5.71 -24.46 13.93
N SER A 283 -5.49 -25.77 13.98
CA SER A 283 -6.55 -26.75 13.75
C SER A 283 -7.65 -26.67 14.81
N GLU A 284 -7.28 -26.39 16.07
CA GLU A 284 -8.26 -26.18 17.15
C GLU A 284 -8.99 -24.84 17.03
N LEU A 285 -8.26 -23.76 16.74
CA LEU A 285 -8.83 -22.40 16.65
C LEU A 285 -9.72 -22.21 15.41
N LEU A 286 -9.29 -22.74 14.28
CA LEU A 286 -9.91 -22.51 12.98
C LEU A 286 -10.71 -23.74 12.50
N GLY A 287 -11.53 -24.31 13.30
CA GLY A 287 -12.21 -25.61 13.09
C GLY A 287 -12.85 -25.86 11.71
N ARG A 288 -12.90 -24.86 10.82
CA ARG A 288 -13.33 -24.99 9.40
C ARG A 288 -12.18 -25.01 8.42
N ALA A 289 -10.94 -24.67 8.84
CA ALA A 289 -9.76 -24.73 7.98
C ALA A 289 -9.17 -26.15 7.93
N LEU A 290 -8.62 -26.53 6.78
CA LEU A 290 -7.81 -27.71 6.64
C LEU A 290 -6.34 -27.35 6.93
N VAL A 291 -5.76 -27.91 7.99
CA VAL A 291 -4.37 -27.60 8.36
C VAL A 291 -3.47 -28.78 8.02
N TYR A 292 -2.49 -28.53 7.16
CA TYR A 292 -1.46 -29.47 6.75
C TYR A 292 -0.15 -29.14 7.47
N ARG A 293 0.48 -30.14 8.08
CA ARG A 293 1.80 -29.97 8.65
C ARG A 293 2.86 -30.26 7.60
N GLY A 294 3.68 -29.27 7.24
CA GLY A 294 4.76 -29.46 6.29
C GLY A 294 5.53 -28.20 5.96
N ASP A 295 6.59 -28.37 5.16
CA ASP A 295 7.37 -27.26 4.62
C ASP A 295 6.78 -26.84 3.27
N ILE A 296 6.58 -25.54 3.06
CA ILE A 296 6.03 -24.99 1.82
C ILE A 296 6.95 -25.19 0.61
N THR A 297 8.21 -25.55 0.83
CA THR A 297 9.16 -25.89 -0.24
C THR A 297 9.08 -27.37 -0.67
N ASP A 298 8.30 -28.20 0.05
CA ASP A 298 8.08 -29.59 -0.31
C ASP A 298 6.89 -29.72 -1.26
N ALA A 299 7.16 -30.09 -2.50
CA ALA A 299 6.17 -30.29 -3.53
C ALA A 299 5.08 -31.31 -3.15
N THR A 300 5.43 -32.35 -2.36
CA THR A 300 4.48 -33.37 -1.93
C THR A 300 3.40 -32.77 -1.03
N ILE A 301 3.79 -31.93 -0.08
CA ILE A 301 2.85 -31.23 0.82
C ILE A 301 1.97 -30.25 0.06
N LEU A 302 2.54 -29.52 -0.90
CA LEU A 302 1.76 -28.61 -1.77
C LEU A 302 0.72 -29.39 -2.59
N GLU A 303 1.09 -30.57 -3.12
CA GLU A 303 0.15 -31.44 -3.85
C GLU A 303 -0.92 -32.05 -2.95
N GLU A 304 -0.57 -32.49 -1.73
CA GLU A 304 -1.53 -32.99 -0.72
C GLU A 304 -2.54 -31.91 -0.32
N ALA A 305 -2.10 -30.64 -0.19
CA ALA A 305 -2.97 -29.50 0.07
C ALA A 305 -3.79 -29.06 -1.17
N GLY A 306 -3.63 -29.74 -2.30
CA GLY A 306 -4.39 -29.50 -3.52
C GLY A 306 -4.05 -28.18 -4.20
N VAL A 307 -2.78 -27.75 -4.18
CA VAL A 307 -2.29 -26.46 -4.69
C VAL A 307 -2.79 -26.12 -6.10
N ALA A 308 -2.85 -27.11 -7.00
CA ALA A 308 -3.27 -26.91 -8.39
C ALA A 308 -4.78 -26.64 -8.56
N SER A 309 -5.58 -26.97 -7.56
CA SER A 309 -7.04 -26.83 -7.57
C SER A 309 -7.55 -25.65 -6.75
N GLN A 310 -6.66 -24.90 -6.14
CA GLN A 310 -7.01 -23.67 -5.42
C GLN A 310 -7.36 -22.54 -6.40
N ASP A 311 -8.13 -21.58 -5.94
CA ASP A 311 -8.41 -20.37 -6.70
C ASP A 311 -7.31 -19.32 -6.42
N VAL A 312 -6.84 -19.24 -5.16
CA VAL A 312 -5.74 -18.37 -4.75
C VAL A 312 -4.76 -19.12 -3.83
N VAL A 313 -3.46 -18.83 -3.98
CA VAL A 313 -2.36 -19.30 -3.13
C VAL A 313 -1.63 -18.09 -2.57
N ILE A 314 -1.54 -17.99 -1.25
CA ILE A 314 -0.98 -16.83 -0.55
C ILE A 314 0.18 -17.28 0.32
N ALA A 315 1.39 -16.82 0.02
CA ALA A 315 2.60 -17.17 0.75
C ALA A 315 2.96 -16.08 1.78
N LEU A 316 2.97 -16.46 3.07
CA LEU A 316 3.00 -15.56 4.23
C LEU A 316 4.10 -15.92 5.23
N THR A 317 5.12 -16.70 4.82
CA THR A 317 6.21 -17.05 5.73
C THR A 317 7.24 -15.93 5.82
N GLY A 318 8.12 -15.99 6.83
CA GLY A 318 9.24 -15.06 6.94
C GLY A 318 10.41 -15.35 5.98
N ALA A 319 10.27 -16.30 5.04
CA ALA A 319 11.31 -16.68 4.08
C ALA A 319 10.90 -16.29 2.66
N ASP A 320 11.36 -15.12 2.20
CA ASP A 320 10.98 -14.53 0.92
C ASP A 320 11.19 -15.47 -0.26
N ASP A 321 12.35 -16.12 -0.33
CA ASP A 321 12.70 -17.11 -1.36
C ASP A 321 11.76 -18.31 -1.38
N ALA A 322 11.38 -18.82 -0.20
CA ALA A 322 10.41 -19.91 -0.09
C ALA A 322 9.01 -19.46 -0.55
N ASN A 323 8.58 -18.25 -0.17
CA ASN A 323 7.29 -17.68 -0.57
C ASN A 323 7.19 -17.56 -2.11
N VAL A 324 8.22 -17.00 -2.72
CA VAL A 324 8.28 -16.84 -4.19
C VAL A 324 8.28 -18.18 -4.90
N LEU A 325 9.17 -19.11 -4.49
CA LEU A 325 9.28 -20.44 -5.12
C LEU A 325 7.98 -21.22 -5.00
N ALA A 326 7.29 -21.15 -3.86
CA ALA A 326 6.01 -21.84 -3.67
C ALA A 326 4.90 -21.24 -4.56
N CYS A 327 4.86 -19.90 -4.74
CA CYS A 327 3.94 -19.24 -5.69
C CYS A 327 4.23 -19.67 -7.14
N LEU A 328 5.49 -19.68 -7.56
CA LEU A 328 5.88 -20.15 -8.90
C LEU A 328 5.52 -21.63 -9.11
N TYR A 329 5.72 -22.46 -8.09
CA TYR A 329 5.29 -23.86 -8.13
C TYR A 329 3.78 -23.98 -8.30
N ALA A 330 2.99 -23.19 -7.54
CA ALA A 330 1.53 -23.18 -7.63
C ALA A 330 1.04 -22.84 -9.05
N LYS A 331 1.64 -21.82 -9.67
CA LYS A 331 1.37 -21.46 -11.08
C LYS A 331 1.68 -22.59 -12.03
N ALA A 332 2.86 -23.20 -11.90
CA ALA A 332 3.28 -24.30 -12.77
C ALA A 332 2.41 -25.55 -12.58
N ALA A 333 1.98 -25.85 -11.34
CA ALA A 333 1.08 -26.96 -11.02
C ALA A 333 -0.31 -26.71 -11.59
N GLY A 334 -0.86 -25.50 -11.45
CA GLY A 334 -2.15 -25.13 -12.01
C GLY A 334 -2.20 -25.20 -13.54
N LYS A 335 -1.16 -24.73 -14.24
CA LYS A 335 -1.02 -24.87 -15.71
C LYS A 335 -1.02 -26.33 -16.16
N ARG A 336 -0.47 -27.24 -15.37
CA ARG A 336 -0.47 -28.70 -15.68
C ARG A 336 -1.83 -29.36 -15.39
N TYR A 337 -2.53 -28.90 -14.36
CA TYR A 337 -3.78 -29.48 -13.90
C TYR A 337 -4.97 -29.13 -14.82
N ARG A 338 -5.04 -27.90 -15.29
CA ARG A 338 -6.11 -27.42 -16.16
C ARG A 338 -5.80 -27.78 -17.62
N ARG A 339 -6.70 -28.51 -18.27
CA ARG A 339 -6.57 -28.87 -19.69
C ARG A 339 -6.75 -27.65 -20.58
N SER A 340 -6.10 -27.64 -21.74
CA SER A 340 -6.14 -26.56 -22.73
C SER A 340 -7.54 -25.98 -22.97
N GLY A 341 -7.74 -24.71 -22.59
CA GLY A 341 -8.98 -23.95 -22.80
C GLY A 341 -9.62 -23.36 -21.52
N GLU A 342 -9.20 -23.77 -20.33
CA GLU A 342 -9.62 -23.16 -19.07
C GLU A 342 -8.55 -22.22 -18.51
N ALA A 343 -9.00 -21.21 -17.74
CA ALA A 343 -8.18 -20.11 -17.22
C ALA A 343 -6.83 -20.54 -16.59
N SER A 344 -5.89 -19.62 -16.52
CA SER A 344 -4.59 -19.69 -15.83
C SER A 344 -4.71 -20.37 -14.45
N GLY A 345 -3.64 -21.01 -13.96
CA GLY A 345 -3.57 -21.64 -12.61
C GLY A 345 -4.05 -20.72 -11.49
N PRO A 346 -3.87 -21.10 -10.20
CA PRO A 346 -4.31 -20.27 -9.09
C PRO A 346 -3.70 -18.87 -9.17
N GLU A 347 -4.43 -17.87 -8.71
CA GLU A 347 -3.84 -16.56 -8.42
C GLU A 347 -2.83 -16.71 -7.30
N THR A 348 -1.71 -15.98 -7.38
CA THR A 348 -0.63 -16.11 -6.41
C THR A 348 -0.27 -14.76 -5.80
N ILE A 349 -0.23 -14.72 -4.48
CA ILE A 349 0.17 -13.53 -3.72
C ILE A 349 1.37 -13.92 -2.84
N ALA A 350 2.49 -13.23 -2.98
CA ALA A 350 3.68 -13.46 -2.17
C ALA A 350 3.95 -12.28 -1.24
N VAL A 351 4.07 -12.55 0.06
CA VAL A 351 4.59 -11.56 1.01
C VAL A 351 6.11 -11.60 0.97
N VAL A 352 6.73 -10.43 0.75
CA VAL A 352 8.18 -10.29 0.57
C VAL A 352 8.67 -9.13 1.44
N HIS A 353 9.68 -9.40 2.27
CA HIS A 353 10.25 -8.40 3.19
C HIS A 353 11.34 -7.56 2.52
N ARG A 354 12.16 -8.17 1.64
CA ARG A 354 13.25 -7.50 0.93
C ARG A 354 12.74 -6.81 -0.33
N LEU A 355 12.72 -5.47 -0.34
CA LEU A 355 12.22 -4.68 -1.48
C LEU A 355 12.96 -4.95 -2.79
N GLN A 356 14.28 -5.24 -2.73
CA GLN A 356 15.07 -5.57 -3.93
C GLN A 356 14.58 -6.83 -4.65
N LEU A 357 13.86 -7.71 -3.96
CA LEU A 357 13.23 -8.88 -4.60
C LEU A 357 11.95 -8.51 -5.33
N LEU A 358 11.26 -7.45 -4.94
CA LEU A 358 10.03 -7.01 -5.61
C LEU A 358 10.32 -6.68 -7.07
N ASP A 359 11.35 -5.87 -7.35
CA ASP A 359 11.75 -5.48 -8.71
C ASP A 359 12.06 -6.69 -9.60
N LEU A 360 12.66 -7.75 -9.02
CA LEU A 360 12.93 -8.99 -9.73
C LEU A 360 11.67 -9.81 -10.01
N LEU A 361 10.67 -9.74 -9.12
CA LEU A 361 9.44 -10.53 -9.21
C LEU A 361 8.42 -9.92 -10.17
N GLU A 362 8.47 -8.62 -10.42
CA GLU A 362 7.64 -7.92 -11.41
C GLU A 362 7.77 -8.50 -12.83
N THR A 363 8.89 -9.13 -13.11
CA THR A 363 9.16 -9.76 -14.42
C THR A 363 8.69 -11.21 -14.50
N HIS A 364 8.19 -11.80 -13.41
CA HIS A 364 7.95 -13.24 -13.28
C HIS A 364 6.47 -13.56 -12.97
N GLU A 365 6.14 -14.84 -13.00
CA GLU A 365 4.78 -15.39 -12.99
C GLU A 365 4.05 -15.31 -11.62
N VAL A 366 4.44 -14.46 -10.66
CA VAL A 366 3.68 -14.17 -9.44
C VAL A 366 2.72 -13.02 -9.73
N ASP A 367 1.42 -13.18 -9.41
CA ASP A 367 0.40 -12.21 -9.82
C ASP A 367 0.44 -10.94 -8.98
N ALA A 368 0.68 -11.08 -7.67
CA ALA A 368 0.83 -9.93 -6.78
C ALA A 368 1.90 -10.18 -5.71
N THR A 369 2.58 -9.12 -5.33
CA THR A 369 3.55 -9.10 -4.24
C THR A 369 3.19 -8.01 -3.24
N LEU A 370 3.35 -8.32 -1.94
CA LEU A 370 3.10 -7.39 -0.85
C LEU A 370 4.32 -7.32 0.06
N SER A 371 4.65 -6.12 0.53
CA SER A 371 5.65 -5.93 1.57
C SER A 371 5.01 -5.42 2.86
N PRO A 372 5.22 -6.10 4.01
CA PRO A 372 4.78 -5.59 5.31
C PRO A 372 5.34 -4.20 5.61
N ARG A 373 6.55 -3.94 5.11
CA ARG A 373 7.23 -2.65 5.23
C ARG A 373 6.46 -1.53 4.57
N THR A 374 6.06 -1.71 3.30
CA THR A 374 5.30 -0.69 2.58
C THR A 374 3.86 -0.58 3.07
N ALA A 375 3.22 -1.69 3.44
CA ALA A 375 1.88 -1.67 4.01
C ALA A 375 1.84 -0.82 5.30
N THR A 376 2.76 -1.09 6.23
CA THR A 376 2.89 -0.31 7.48
C THR A 376 3.24 1.15 7.21
N ALA A 377 4.22 1.41 6.32
CA ALA A 377 4.64 2.77 6.01
C ALA A 377 3.51 3.60 5.38
N ASN A 378 2.70 3.01 4.50
CA ASN A 378 1.55 3.68 3.92
C ASN A 378 0.51 4.08 4.98
N SER A 379 0.32 3.27 6.03
CA SER A 379 -0.56 3.62 7.15
C SER A 379 0.00 4.78 7.97
N VAL A 380 1.32 4.79 8.24
CA VAL A 380 2.00 5.94 8.86
C VAL A 380 1.82 7.20 8.02
N LEU A 381 2.13 7.12 6.73
CA LEU A 381 2.06 8.27 5.81
C LEU A 381 0.64 8.83 5.70
N ARG A 382 -0.38 7.95 5.68
CA ARG A 382 -1.79 8.40 5.74
C ARG A 382 -2.10 9.16 7.02
N PHE A 383 -1.59 8.70 8.16
CA PHE A 383 -1.82 9.36 9.44
C PHE A 383 -1.07 10.68 9.59
N VAL A 384 0.19 10.75 9.12
CA VAL A 384 0.99 12.01 9.12
C VAL A 384 0.24 13.13 8.44
N ARG A 385 -0.49 12.80 7.38
CA ARG A 385 -1.20 13.74 6.51
C ARG A 385 -2.69 13.90 6.83
N GLY A 386 -3.13 13.39 8.02
CA GLY A 386 -4.54 13.39 8.42
C GLY A 386 -5.16 14.78 8.63
N GLU A 387 -6.47 14.78 8.70
CA GLU A 387 -7.47 15.85 8.87
C GLU A 387 -6.93 17.27 9.11
N GLY A 388 -6.74 18.06 8.04
CA GLY A 388 -6.46 19.49 8.10
C GLY A 388 -5.26 19.96 7.30
N GLU A 389 -4.45 19.06 6.76
CA GLU A 389 -3.31 19.43 5.92
C GLU A 389 -3.67 19.43 4.44
N THR A 390 -2.91 20.20 3.64
CA THR A 390 -3.12 20.36 2.20
C THR A 390 -3.03 19.02 1.45
N VAL A 391 -2.25 18.04 1.97
CA VAL A 391 -2.16 16.67 1.43
C VAL A 391 -2.86 15.71 2.37
N ALA A 392 -4.02 15.20 1.98
CA ALA A 392 -4.86 14.34 2.82
C ALA A 392 -4.49 12.84 2.75
N ALA A 393 -3.92 12.35 1.65
CA ALA A 393 -3.47 10.97 1.51
C ALA A 393 -2.43 10.80 0.39
N VAL A 394 -1.60 9.76 0.50
CA VAL A 394 -0.69 9.32 -0.58
C VAL A 394 -0.82 7.83 -0.77
N ALA A 395 -0.98 7.41 -2.01
CA ALA A 395 -0.71 6.05 -2.41
C ALA A 395 0.60 6.05 -3.22
N THR A 396 1.66 5.57 -2.61
CA THR A 396 2.92 5.29 -3.30
C THR A 396 2.85 3.87 -3.79
N PHE A 397 2.98 3.66 -5.09
CA PHE A 397 2.94 2.34 -5.68
C PHE A 397 4.31 1.66 -5.60
N LEU A 398 4.30 0.36 -5.37
CA LEU A 398 5.50 -0.48 -5.46
C LEU A 398 6.04 -0.54 -6.89
N HIS A 399 5.15 -0.29 -7.86
CA HIS A 399 5.41 -0.44 -9.27
C HIS A 399 5.27 0.90 -9.99
N GLY A 400 6.39 1.44 -10.47
CA GLY A 400 6.45 2.65 -11.28
C GLY A 400 6.86 3.90 -10.51
N ASP A 401 7.33 4.90 -11.29
CA ASP A 401 7.84 6.18 -10.79
C ASP A 401 6.72 7.23 -10.67
N ALA A 402 5.47 6.82 -10.41
CA ALA A 402 4.34 7.72 -10.23
C ALA A 402 3.76 7.59 -8.82
N GLU A 403 3.31 8.72 -8.29
CA GLU A 403 2.64 8.81 -7.01
C GLU A 403 1.20 9.32 -7.20
N VAL A 404 0.27 8.83 -6.40
CA VAL A 404 -1.09 9.35 -6.33
C VAL A 404 -1.24 10.09 -5.01
N LEU A 405 -1.55 11.37 -5.09
CA LEU A 405 -1.62 12.28 -3.96
C LEU A 405 -3.05 12.79 -3.81
N GLU A 406 -3.54 12.88 -2.59
CA GLU A 406 -4.79 13.54 -2.25
C GLU A 406 -4.50 14.89 -1.57
N PHE A 407 -5.12 15.95 -2.06
CA PHE A 407 -5.01 17.30 -1.53
C PHE A 407 -6.36 17.83 -1.09
N ALA A 408 -6.39 18.58 0.00
CA ALA A 408 -7.52 19.42 0.37
C ALA A 408 -7.30 20.83 -0.21
N VAL A 409 -8.30 21.36 -0.91
CA VAL A 409 -8.23 22.72 -1.47
C VAL A 409 -8.48 23.74 -0.35
N ALA A 410 -7.44 24.49 0.04
CA ALA A 410 -7.56 25.57 1.02
C ALA A 410 -8.36 26.75 0.47
N GLU A 411 -9.05 27.47 1.35
CA GLU A 411 -9.80 28.68 0.96
C GLU A 411 -8.84 29.80 0.54
N GLY A 412 -9.00 30.29 -0.70
CA GLY A 412 -8.17 31.34 -1.25
C GLY A 412 -6.81 30.89 -1.77
N CYS A 413 -6.53 29.59 -1.83
CA CYS A 413 -5.31 29.06 -2.46
C CYS A 413 -5.25 29.36 -3.96
N ARG A 414 -4.09 29.14 -4.58
CA ARG A 414 -3.85 29.48 -5.99
C ARG A 414 -4.79 28.77 -6.98
N CYS A 415 -5.35 27.63 -6.61
CA CYS A 415 -6.26 26.85 -7.45
C CYS A 415 -7.74 27.07 -7.16
N ASP A 416 -8.11 27.76 -6.05
CA ASP A 416 -9.50 27.98 -5.67
C ASP A 416 -10.25 28.84 -6.71
N GLY A 417 -11.39 28.34 -7.17
CA GLY A 417 -12.24 28.97 -8.20
C GLY A 417 -11.70 28.82 -9.63
N ARG A 418 -10.57 28.15 -9.87
CA ARG A 418 -9.95 28.03 -11.20
C ARG A 418 -10.27 26.69 -11.88
N MET A 419 -10.34 26.73 -13.22
CA MET A 419 -10.41 25.49 -14.00
C MET A 419 -9.05 24.79 -14.04
N ILE A 420 -9.05 23.44 -14.05
CA ILE A 420 -7.83 22.64 -14.16
C ILE A 420 -6.99 23.06 -15.38
N ALA A 421 -7.62 23.34 -16.52
CA ALA A 421 -6.92 23.79 -17.73
C ALA A 421 -6.14 25.11 -17.54
N ASP A 422 -6.55 25.96 -16.58
CA ASP A 422 -5.96 27.28 -16.33
C ASP A 422 -4.87 27.26 -15.24
N LEU A 423 -4.61 26.09 -14.63
CA LEU A 423 -3.63 25.96 -13.55
C LEU A 423 -2.19 25.91 -14.06
N GLY A 424 -1.96 25.65 -15.35
CA GLY A 424 -0.61 25.53 -15.91
C GLY A 424 0.17 24.34 -15.37
N LEU A 425 -0.53 23.21 -15.15
CA LEU A 425 0.09 22.00 -14.61
C LEU A 425 1.20 21.48 -15.52
N HIS A 426 2.28 21.00 -14.90
CA HIS A 426 3.36 20.32 -15.61
C HIS A 426 2.84 19.10 -16.37
N GLU A 427 3.55 18.68 -17.42
CA GLU A 427 3.16 17.53 -18.23
C GLU A 427 3.13 16.20 -17.45
N ASP A 428 3.90 16.14 -16.36
CA ASP A 428 3.97 14.98 -15.44
C ASP A 428 2.91 15.05 -14.31
N VAL A 429 1.84 15.86 -14.47
CA VAL A 429 0.79 15.98 -13.47
C VAL A 429 -0.59 15.84 -14.10
N ILE A 430 -1.44 15.00 -13.52
CA ILE A 430 -2.87 14.89 -13.84
C ILE A 430 -3.69 15.08 -12.57
N ILE A 431 -4.67 15.97 -12.59
CA ILE A 431 -5.75 15.98 -11.60
C ILE A 431 -6.75 14.89 -12.03
N ALA A 432 -6.72 13.77 -11.33
CA ALA A 432 -7.46 12.56 -11.71
C ALA A 432 -8.90 12.57 -11.19
N ALA A 433 -9.13 13.01 -9.94
CA ALA A 433 -10.46 13.09 -9.37
C ALA A 433 -10.62 14.30 -8.45
N ILE A 434 -11.86 14.71 -8.24
CA ILE A 434 -12.28 15.75 -7.31
C ILE A 434 -13.43 15.19 -6.51
N VAL A 435 -13.35 15.21 -5.19
CA VAL A 435 -14.46 14.81 -4.31
C VAL A 435 -14.98 16.06 -3.62
N ARG A 436 -16.24 16.40 -3.88
CA ARG A 436 -16.96 17.56 -3.33
C ARG A 436 -18.20 17.08 -2.60
N ASP A 437 -18.33 17.42 -1.33
CA ASP A 437 -19.45 16.99 -0.48
C ASP A 437 -19.70 15.46 -0.56
N GLY A 438 -18.62 14.66 -0.52
CA GLY A 438 -18.67 13.20 -0.63
C GLY A 438 -19.03 12.66 -2.02
N LYS A 439 -19.06 13.50 -3.06
CA LYS A 439 -19.41 13.09 -4.44
C LYS A 439 -18.18 13.12 -5.34
N PRO A 440 -17.70 11.95 -5.82
CA PRO A 440 -16.53 11.88 -6.69
C PRO A 440 -16.87 12.31 -8.13
N GLN A 441 -15.97 13.07 -8.73
CA GLN A 441 -15.98 13.51 -10.12
C GLN A 441 -14.59 13.30 -10.72
N ILE A 442 -14.48 12.71 -11.90
CA ILE A 442 -13.20 12.61 -12.60
C ILE A 442 -12.76 13.99 -13.09
N GLY A 443 -11.48 14.32 -12.82
CA GLY A 443 -10.87 15.59 -13.15
C GLY A 443 -10.71 15.76 -14.66
N ARG A 444 -11.16 16.91 -15.17
CA ARG A 444 -11.01 17.28 -16.60
C ARG A 444 -10.62 18.75 -16.70
N GLY A 445 -10.01 19.16 -17.80
CA GLY A 445 -9.58 20.53 -17.99
C GLY A 445 -10.67 21.59 -17.70
N ARG A 446 -11.95 21.28 -17.96
CA ARG A 446 -13.12 22.13 -17.67
C ARG A 446 -13.62 22.06 -16.22
N SER A 447 -13.12 21.13 -15.42
CA SER A 447 -13.50 21.02 -14.01
C SER A 447 -12.90 22.19 -13.23
N THR A 448 -13.71 22.79 -12.35
CA THR A 448 -13.30 23.91 -11.50
C THR A 448 -13.06 23.39 -10.09
N LEU A 449 -11.91 23.69 -9.52
CA LEU A 449 -11.57 23.41 -8.12
C LEU A 449 -12.20 24.46 -7.21
N ARG A 450 -12.59 24.06 -6.00
CA ARG A 450 -13.18 24.95 -5.00
C ARG A 450 -12.64 24.62 -3.62
N ALA A 451 -12.61 25.61 -2.75
CA ALA A 451 -12.29 25.39 -1.34
C ALA A 451 -13.05 24.19 -0.75
N ARG A 452 -12.39 23.38 0.03
CA ARG A 452 -12.86 22.13 0.65
C ARG A 452 -13.08 20.95 -0.30
N ASP A 453 -12.71 21.07 -1.59
CA ASP A 453 -12.64 19.89 -2.45
C ASP A 453 -11.47 19.00 -2.00
N HIS A 454 -11.65 17.69 -2.05
CA HIS A 454 -10.55 16.73 -2.03
C HIS A 454 -10.15 16.41 -3.46
N VAL A 455 -8.90 16.60 -3.80
CA VAL A 455 -8.36 16.46 -5.16
C VAL A 455 -7.37 15.34 -5.21
N ILE A 456 -7.61 14.34 -6.03
CA ILE A 456 -6.68 13.25 -6.28
C ILE A 456 -5.87 13.59 -7.53
N ALA A 457 -4.56 13.65 -7.39
CA ALA A 457 -3.61 13.93 -8.46
C ALA A 457 -2.63 12.78 -8.65
N VAL A 458 -2.24 12.55 -9.90
CA VAL A 458 -1.15 11.63 -10.25
C VAL A 458 0.03 12.46 -10.70
N THR A 459 1.20 12.18 -10.17
CA THR A 459 2.42 12.95 -10.45
C THR A 459 3.66 12.07 -10.37
N ARG A 460 4.78 12.55 -10.91
CA ARG A 460 6.09 12.01 -10.57
C ARG A 460 6.59 12.59 -9.25
N PRO A 461 7.42 11.87 -8.48
CA PRO A 461 7.94 12.33 -7.19
C PRO A 461 8.59 13.73 -7.25
N GLU A 462 9.33 14.01 -8.35
CA GLU A 462 10.02 15.29 -8.52
C GLU A 462 9.06 16.48 -8.69
N SER A 463 7.83 16.23 -9.16
CA SER A 463 6.81 17.27 -9.39
C SER A 463 5.84 17.44 -8.21
N ALA A 464 5.88 16.54 -7.21
CA ALA A 464 4.99 16.58 -6.05
C ALA A 464 5.09 17.90 -5.24
N PRO A 465 6.27 18.47 -4.95
CA PRO A 465 6.40 19.72 -4.20
C PRO A 465 5.79 20.94 -4.93
N LEU A 466 5.92 20.96 -6.27
CA LEU A 466 5.33 22.02 -7.10
C LEU A 466 3.80 21.92 -7.08
N LEU A 467 3.27 20.71 -7.06
CA LEU A 467 1.84 20.47 -7.00
C LEU A 467 1.26 20.90 -5.66
N SER A 468 1.90 20.57 -4.54
CA SER A 468 1.48 20.97 -3.19
C SER A 468 1.28 22.49 -3.08
N SER A 469 2.20 23.29 -3.64
CA SER A 469 2.14 24.76 -3.60
C SER A 469 0.93 25.38 -4.35
N LEU A 470 0.16 24.59 -5.08
CA LEU A 470 -1.09 25.06 -5.72
C LEU A 470 -2.30 25.00 -4.78
N PHE A 471 -2.25 24.11 -3.79
CA PHE A 471 -3.36 23.85 -2.88
C PHE A 471 -3.23 24.59 -1.54
N GLU A 472 -2.06 25.16 -1.28
CA GLU A 472 -1.76 26.07 -0.15
C GLU A 472 -2.23 27.54 -0.44
#